data_60925113670caa10bc28ce229e594c96
#
_entry.id   60925113670caa10bc28ce229e594c96
#
_cell.length_a   1.000
_cell.length_b   1.000
_cell.length_c   1.000
_cell.angle_alpha   90.00
_cell.angle_beta   90.00
_cell.angle_gamma   90.00
#
_symmetry.space_group_name_H-M   'P 1'
#
loop_
_entity.id
_entity.type
_entity.pdbx_description
1 polymer ?
#
loop_
_entity_poly.entity_id
_entity_poly.type
_entity_poly.pdbx_seq_one_letter_code
_entity_poly.pdbx_strand_id
1 'polypeptide(L)' 'MDIDLIFKIAAIGIIVSVLNQVLVRSGREDQAMLTTLTGLILVLTMVINQIKELFVTIKYLFDL' A
#
# COMPACT_ATOMS: atom_id res chain seq x y z
N MET A 1 -11.76 4.50 10.52
CA MET A 1 -10.56 4.40 9.70
C MET A 1 -9.40 5.05 10.41
N ASP A 2 -8.28 4.41 10.42
CA ASP A 2 -7.11 4.90 11.14
C ASP A 2 -6.38 5.93 10.28
N ILE A 3 -6.16 7.12 10.84
CA ILE A 3 -5.44 8.20 10.15
C ILE A 3 -3.99 7.76 9.88
N ASP A 4 -3.40 7.01 10.80
CA ASP A 4 -2.03 6.50 10.63
C ASP A 4 -1.90 5.62 9.39
N LEU A 5 -2.91 4.82 9.09
CA LEU A 5 -2.91 3.98 7.90
C LEU A 5 -2.90 4.84 6.64
N ILE A 6 -3.71 5.89 6.61
CA ILE A 6 -3.76 6.81 5.47
C ILE A 6 -2.41 7.47 5.26
N PHE A 7 -1.77 7.92 6.32
CA PHE A 7 -0.43 8.52 6.23
C PHE A 7 0.62 7.51 5.76
N LYS A 8 0.54 6.27 6.22
CA LYS A 8 1.47 5.23 5.77
C LYS A 8 1.32 4.96 4.28
N ILE A 9 0.09 4.85 3.80
CA ILE A 9 -0.18 4.63 2.38
C ILE A 9 0.32 5.80 1.55
N ALA A 10 0.07 7.03 2.01
CA ALA A 10 0.53 8.22 1.32
C ALA A 10 2.05 8.29 1.26
N ALA A 11 2.73 7.96 2.36
CA ALA A 11 4.18 7.95 2.42
C ALA A 11 4.76 6.93 1.43
N ILE A 12 4.22 5.74 1.40
CA ILE A 12 4.65 4.70 0.45
C ILE A 12 4.44 5.19 -0.98
N GLY A 13 3.30 5.80 -1.26
CA GLY A 13 3.00 6.33 -2.60
C GLY A 13 4.01 7.39 -3.04
N ILE A 14 4.35 8.31 -2.15
CA ILE A 14 5.33 9.35 -2.45
C ILE A 14 6.72 8.75 -2.69
N ILE A 15 7.15 7.84 -1.84
CA ILE A 15 8.44 7.19 -1.97
C ILE A 15 8.52 6.41 -3.28
N VAL A 16 7.51 5.63 -3.59
CA VAL A 16 7.46 4.85 -4.82
C VAL A 16 7.48 5.77 -6.05
N SER A 17 6.73 6.86 -6.00
CA SER A 17 6.67 7.83 -7.11
C SER A 17 8.04 8.44 -7.37
N VAL A 18 8.75 8.87 -6.33
CA VAL A 18 10.08 9.44 -6.47
C VAL A 18 11.07 8.42 -7.02
N LEU A 19 11.08 7.21 -6.46
CA LEU A 19 11.95 6.14 -6.93
C LEU A 19 11.67 5.80 -8.39
N ASN A 20 10.39 5.73 -8.75
CA ASN A 20 9.98 5.43 -10.12
C ASN A 20 10.53 6.47 -11.09
N GLN A 21 10.42 7.76 -10.77
CA GLN A 21 10.92 8.83 -11.61
C GLN A 21 12.45 8.77 -11.76
N VAL A 22 13.16 8.50 -10.67
CA VAL A 22 14.60 8.38 -10.68
C VAL A 22 15.03 7.20 -11.57
N LEU A 23 14.39 6.06 -11.43
CA LEU A 23 14.72 4.85 -12.18
C LEU A 23 14.43 5.03 -13.66
N VAL A 24 13.31 5.65 -14.01
CA VAL A 24 12.97 5.91 -15.41
C VAL A 24 13.99 6.84 -16.06
N ARG A 25 14.37 7.91 -15.35
CA ARG A 25 15.37 8.86 -15.87
C ARG A 25 16.75 8.24 -16.02
N SER A 26 17.04 7.21 -15.22
CA SER A 26 18.32 6.48 -15.32
C SER A 26 18.29 5.40 -16.39
N GLY A 27 17.19 5.26 -17.14
CA GLY A 27 17.05 4.26 -18.17
C GLY A 27 16.72 2.86 -17.65
N ARG A 28 16.30 2.76 -16.39
CA ARG A 28 15.98 1.48 -15.75
C ARG A 28 14.47 1.31 -15.63
N GLU A 29 13.78 1.33 -16.76
CA GLU A 29 12.32 1.26 -16.78
C GLU A 29 11.79 -0.06 -16.22
N ASP A 30 12.51 -1.17 -16.46
CA ASP A 30 12.10 -2.47 -15.91
C ASP A 30 12.12 -2.46 -14.38
N GLN A 31 13.16 -1.88 -13.80
CA GLN A 31 13.26 -1.78 -12.34
C GLN A 31 12.23 -0.81 -11.79
N ALA A 32 11.91 0.26 -12.52
CA ALA A 32 10.85 1.18 -12.10
C ALA A 32 9.50 0.47 -12.01
N MET A 33 9.20 -0.39 -12.99
CA MET A 33 7.98 -1.18 -12.96
C MET A 33 7.95 -2.11 -11.74
N LEU A 34 9.05 -2.79 -11.45
CA LEU A 34 9.14 -3.68 -10.28
C LEU A 34 8.93 -2.91 -8.98
N THR A 35 9.50 -1.71 -8.87
CA THR A 35 9.32 -0.86 -7.70
C THR A 35 7.85 -0.48 -7.52
N THR A 36 7.17 -0.11 -8.60
CA THR A 36 5.75 0.24 -8.57
C THR A 36 4.90 -0.95 -8.14
N LEU A 37 5.18 -2.13 -8.70
CA LEU A 37 4.46 -3.35 -8.32
C LEU A 37 4.67 -3.70 -6.86
N THR A 38 5.89 -3.57 -6.36
CA THR A 38 6.21 -3.83 -4.95
C THR A 38 5.43 -2.89 -4.05
N GLY A 39 5.40 -1.59 -4.37
CA GLY A 39 4.65 -0.61 -3.61
C GLY A 39 3.16 -0.92 -3.60
N LEU A 40 2.63 -1.32 -4.75
CA LEU A 40 1.22 -1.71 -4.86
C LEU A 40 0.90 -2.90 -3.97
N ILE A 41 1.77 -3.91 -3.97
CA ILE A 41 1.58 -5.10 -3.13
C ILE A 41 1.61 -4.72 -1.65
N LEU A 42 2.52 -3.86 -1.24
CA LEU A 42 2.60 -3.39 0.14
C LEU A 42 1.31 -2.68 0.56
N VAL A 43 0.81 -1.78 -0.27
CA VAL A 43 -0.43 -1.05 0.01
C VAL A 43 -1.61 -2.01 0.06
N LEU A 44 -1.70 -2.94 -0.88
CA LEU A 44 -2.77 -3.93 -0.89
C LEU A 44 -2.74 -4.79 0.37
N THR A 45 -1.56 -5.19 0.83
CA THR A 45 -1.42 -5.97 2.06
C THR A 45 -1.95 -5.18 3.25
N MET A 46 -1.64 -3.91 3.34
CA MET A 46 -2.13 -3.04 4.40
C MET A 46 -3.66 -2.92 4.37
N VAL A 47 -4.22 -2.73 3.18
CA VAL A 47 -5.68 -2.61 3.01
C VAL A 47 -6.37 -3.92 3.37
N ILE A 48 -5.83 -5.06 2.95
CA ILE A 48 -6.39 -6.37 3.26
C ILE A 48 -6.42 -6.60 4.77
N ASN A 49 -5.36 -6.21 5.48
CA ASN A 49 -5.32 -6.34 6.93
C ASN A 49 -6.42 -5.50 7.60
N GLN A 50 -6.69 -4.31 7.09
CA GLN A 50 -7.76 -3.46 7.61
C GLN A 50 -9.14 -4.07 7.35
N ILE A 51 -9.33 -4.64 6.17
CA ILE A 51 -10.59 -5.32 5.85
C ILE A 51 -10.79 -6.52 6.77
N LYS A 52 -9.74 -7.26 7.06
CA LYS A 52 -9.80 -8.39 7.99
C LYS A 52 -10.28 -7.94 9.37
N GLU A 53 -9.72 -6.86 9.88
CA GLU A 53 -10.11 -6.31 11.18
C GLU A 53 -11.58 -5.89 11.17
N LEU A 54 -12.03 -5.30 10.08
CA LEU A 54 -13.42 -4.90 9.93
C LEU A 54 -14.34 -6.11 9.99
N PHE A 55 -14.01 -7.19 9.28
CA PHE A 55 -14.79 -8.42 9.31
C PHE A 55 -14.84 -9.03 10.71
N VAL A 56 -13.71 -9.05 11.41
CA VAL A 56 -13.66 -9.55 12.79
C VAL A 56 -14.57 -8.73 13.69
N THR A 57 -14.53 -7.42 13.54
CA THR A 57 -15.39 -6.51 14.31
C THR A 57 -16.86 -6.77 14.03
N ILE A 58 -17.22 -6.94 12.75
CA ILE A 58 -18.60 -7.22 12.37
C ILE A 58 -19.07 -8.54 12.97
N LYS A 59 -18.24 -9.58 12.89
CA LYS A 59 -18.58 -10.86 13.49
C LYS A 59 -18.79 -10.74 15.00
N TYR A 60 -17.96 -9.98 15.66
CA TYR A 60 -18.06 -9.77 17.09
C TYR A 60 -19.36 -9.04 17.45
N LEU A 61 -19.71 -8.00 16.69
CA LEU A 61 -20.92 -7.22 16.94
C LEU A 61 -22.19 -8.03 16.69
N PHE A 62 -22.18 -8.91 15.69
CA PHE A 62 -23.35 -9.74 15.37
C PHE A 62 -23.32 -11.09 16.07
N ASP A 63 -22.30 -11.33 16.87
CA ASP A 63 -22.15 -12.58 17.64
C ASP A 63 -22.17 -13.81 16.72
N LEU A 64 -21.47 -13.69 15.60
CA LEU A 64 -21.35 -14.81 14.64
C LEU A 64 -20.02 -15.59 14.86
#